data_17a96019e109610f912e351a1422dd70
#
_entry.id   17a96019e109610f912e351a1422dd70
#
_cell.length_a   1.000
_cell.length_b   1.000
_cell.length_c   1.000
_cell.angle_alpha   90.00
_cell.angle_beta   90.00
_cell.angle_gamma   90.00
#
_symmetry.space_group_name_H-M   'P 1'
#
loop_
_entity.id
_entity.type
_entity.pdbx_description
1 polymer ?
#
loop_
_entity_poly.entity_id
_entity_poly.type
_entity_poly.pdbx_seq_one_letter_code
_entity_poly.pdbx_strand_id
1 'polypeptide(L)'
;MRTVHSPSSFLDALESAQREALKGFGNATVLVEKFIERPRHVEVQVFADTAGNTVSLWERDCSVQRRNQKIIEEAPAPGLSSELRADLGAKAVAAAKAVNYVGAGTVEFIFDIDTDKFFFMEMYVKRHYVCKMDRTDSSSSKEHAAAGRTSSHGDDHGS
;
A
#
# COMPACT_ATOMS: atom_id res chain seq x y z
N MET A 1 11.43 -3.69 -21.81
CA MET A 1 10.09 -4.33 -21.79
C MET A 1 9.48 -4.27 -23.18
N ARG A 2 8.80 -5.34 -23.63
CA ARG A 2 8.17 -5.45 -24.96
C ARG A 2 6.70 -5.84 -24.78
N THR A 3 5.81 -5.08 -25.37
CA THR A 3 4.38 -5.39 -25.39
C THR A 3 4.06 -6.19 -26.64
N VAL A 4 3.28 -7.25 -26.51
CA VAL A 4 2.90 -8.15 -27.59
C VAL A 4 1.39 -8.20 -27.70
N HIS A 5 0.85 -7.84 -28.86
CA HIS A 5 -0.60 -7.78 -29.10
C HIS A 5 -1.13 -9.00 -29.90
N SER A 6 -0.24 -9.82 -30.45
CA SER A 6 -0.64 -11.03 -31.19
C SER A 6 0.34 -12.17 -30.96
N PRO A 7 -0.13 -13.43 -30.99
CA PRO A 7 0.75 -14.60 -30.86
C PRO A 7 1.84 -14.66 -31.91
N SER A 8 1.58 -14.16 -33.12
CA SER A 8 2.54 -14.18 -34.22
C SER A 8 3.79 -13.31 -33.98
N SER A 9 3.67 -12.26 -33.19
CA SER A 9 4.80 -11.36 -32.87
C SER A 9 5.51 -11.72 -31.55
N PHE A 10 5.07 -12.79 -30.88
CA PHE A 10 5.59 -13.12 -29.54
C PHE A 10 7.06 -13.53 -29.58
N LEU A 11 7.46 -14.43 -30.49
CA LEU A 11 8.83 -14.93 -30.53
C LEU A 11 9.86 -13.85 -30.85
N ASP A 12 9.58 -12.97 -31.80
CA ASP A 12 10.46 -11.86 -32.14
C ASP A 12 10.63 -10.89 -30.97
N ALA A 13 9.53 -10.59 -30.27
CA ALA A 13 9.54 -9.73 -29.09
C ALA A 13 10.31 -10.37 -27.92
N LEU A 14 10.13 -11.69 -27.70
CA LEU A 14 10.84 -12.45 -26.67
C LEU A 14 12.35 -12.44 -26.93
N GLU A 15 12.79 -12.80 -28.13
CA GLU A 15 14.21 -12.78 -28.49
C GLU A 15 14.83 -11.37 -28.36
N SER A 16 14.07 -10.35 -28.77
CA SER A 16 14.52 -8.96 -28.61
C SER A 16 14.70 -8.59 -27.14
N ALA A 17 13.76 -8.98 -26.28
CA ALA A 17 13.85 -8.73 -24.83
C ALA A 17 15.02 -9.51 -24.19
N GLN A 18 15.22 -10.75 -24.58
CA GLN A 18 16.33 -11.59 -24.10
C GLN A 18 17.70 -11.03 -24.49
N ARG A 19 17.86 -10.57 -25.74
CA ARG A 19 19.12 -9.92 -26.18
C ARG A 19 19.42 -8.65 -25.38
N GLU A 20 18.40 -7.84 -25.12
CA GLU A 20 18.54 -6.62 -24.32
C GLU A 20 18.90 -6.95 -22.86
N ALA A 21 18.23 -7.94 -22.26
CA ALA A 21 18.49 -8.39 -20.89
C ALA A 21 19.92 -8.96 -20.75
N LEU A 22 20.35 -9.80 -21.69
CA LEU A 22 21.71 -10.34 -21.69
C LEU A 22 22.77 -9.24 -21.78
N LYS A 23 22.54 -8.24 -22.65
CA LYS A 23 23.46 -7.11 -22.82
C LYS A 23 23.52 -6.18 -21.61
N GLY A 24 22.36 -5.95 -20.97
CA GLY A 24 22.25 -5.01 -19.85
C GLY A 24 22.56 -5.62 -18.48
N PHE A 25 22.20 -6.89 -18.29
CA PHE A 25 22.25 -7.56 -16.97
C PHE A 25 23.08 -8.84 -16.94
N GLY A 26 23.65 -9.26 -18.07
CA GLY A 26 24.41 -10.52 -18.19
C GLY A 26 23.55 -11.79 -18.07
N ASN A 27 22.22 -11.65 -18.11
CA ASN A 27 21.27 -12.76 -17.99
C ASN A 27 20.12 -12.57 -18.98
N ALA A 28 19.78 -13.62 -19.74
CA ALA A 28 18.71 -13.60 -20.74
C ALA A 28 17.35 -14.01 -20.17
N THR A 29 17.24 -14.27 -18.86
CA THR A 29 15.97 -14.64 -18.24
C THR A 29 15.01 -13.43 -18.23
N VAL A 30 13.79 -13.62 -18.72
CA VAL A 30 12.75 -12.61 -18.76
C VAL A 30 11.46 -13.18 -18.15
N LEU A 31 10.62 -12.29 -17.60
CA LEU A 31 9.28 -12.61 -17.15
C LEU A 31 8.30 -12.31 -18.28
N VAL A 32 7.24 -13.12 -18.35
CA VAL A 32 6.10 -12.87 -19.23
C VAL A 32 4.90 -12.56 -18.34
N GLU A 33 4.34 -11.37 -18.52
CA GLU A 33 3.21 -10.88 -17.73
C GLU A 33 2.02 -10.59 -18.63
N LYS A 34 0.82 -10.72 -18.07
CA LYS A 34 -0.40 -10.31 -18.78
C LYS A 34 -0.40 -8.79 -18.95
N PHE A 35 -0.54 -8.34 -20.20
CA PHE A 35 -0.74 -6.93 -20.49
C PHE A 35 -2.19 -6.53 -20.25
N ILE A 36 -2.40 -5.45 -19.49
CA ILE A 36 -3.71 -4.86 -19.23
C ILE A 36 -3.80 -3.57 -20.03
N GLU A 37 -4.79 -3.49 -20.92
CA GLU A 37 -4.90 -2.36 -21.86
C GLU A 37 -5.38 -1.08 -21.17
N ARG A 38 -6.30 -1.20 -20.22
CA ARG A 38 -6.88 -0.08 -19.47
C ARG A 38 -6.70 -0.27 -17.97
N PRO A 39 -5.45 -0.13 -17.49
CA PRO A 39 -5.14 -0.39 -16.10
C PRO A 39 -5.51 0.78 -15.21
N ARG A 40 -5.90 0.46 -13.98
CA ARG A 40 -5.82 1.36 -12.83
C ARG A 40 -4.87 0.80 -11.82
N HIS A 41 -4.14 1.67 -11.15
CA HIS A 41 -3.27 1.31 -10.04
C HIS A 41 -4.05 1.51 -8.74
N VAL A 42 -4.45 0.42 -8.13
CA VAL A 42 -5.20 0.42 -6.87
C VAL A 42 -4.34 -0.22 -5.79
N GLU A 43 -4.20 0.45 -4.67
CA GLU A 43 -3.40 -0.06 -3.55
C GLU A 43 -4.23 -0.15 -2.28
N VAL A 44 -3.91 -1.13 -1.44
CA VAL A 44 -4.56 -1.35 -0.15
C VAL A 44 -3.57 -1.17 0.98
N GLN A 45 -3.87 -0.26 1.90
CA GLN A 45 -3.08 -0.11 3.13
C GLN A 45 -3.33 -1.30 4.04
N VAL A 46 -2.27 -1.96 4.50
CA VAL A 46 -2.34 -3.03 5.50
C VAL A 46 -1.60 -2.62 6.76
N PHE A 47 -2.05 -3.17 7.88
CA PHE A 47 -1.40 -3.03 9.17
C PHE A 47 -1.35 -4.39 9.86
N ALA A 48 -0.17 -4.79 10.33
CA ALA A 48 0.04 -6.07 10.98
C ALA A 48 0.85 -5.91 12.27
N ASP A 49 0.47 -6.64 13.31
CA ASP A 49 1.19 -6.66 14.58
C ASP A 49 2.07 -7.91 14.74
N THR A 50 2.83 -7.93 15.83
CA THR A 50 3.70 -9.07 16.17
C THR A 50 2.94 -10.30 16.69
N ALA A 51 1.64 -10.16 16.97
CA ALA A 51 0.76 -11.26 17.39
C ALA A 51 0.09 -11.96 16.19
N GLY A 52 0.37 -11.51 14.96
CA GLY A 52 -0.18 -12.09 13.72
C GLY A 52 -1.54 -11.51 13.32
N ASN A 53 -2.05 -10.48 14.02
CA ASN A 53 -3.23 -9.78 13.57
C ASN A 53 -2.89 -8.89 12.38
N THR A 54 -3.72 -8.96 11.35
CA THR A 54 -3.52 -8.16 10.13
C THR A 54 -4.86 -7.61 9.66
N VAL A 55 -4.90 -6.32 9.37
CA VAL A 55 -6.09 -5.62 8.88
C VAL A 55 -5.77 -4.85 7.62
N SER A 56 -6.78 -4.62 6.79
CA SER A 56 -6.73 -3.69 5.67
C SER A 56 -7.45 -2.39 6.04
N LEU A 57 -6.85 -1.27 5.66
CA LEU A 57 -7.36 0.08 5.91
C LEU A 57 -7.65 0.76 4.59
N TRP A 58 -8.76 0.41 3.96
CA TRP A 58 -9.23 0.96 2.69
C TRP A 58 -8.20 0.91 1.55
N GLU A 59 -8.70 1.11 0.36
CA GLU A 59 -7.92 1.21 -0.86
C GLU A 59 -7.79 2.66 -1.32
N ARG A 60 -6.76 2.90 -2.14
CA ARG A 60 -6.52 4.16 -2.85
C ARG A 60 -6.32 3.88 -4.33
N ASP A 61 -6.79 4.80 -5.18
CA ASP A 61 -6.41 4.84 -6.59
C ASP A 61 -5.21 5.75 -6.76
N CYS A 62 -4.16 5.24 -7.37
CA CYS A 62 -2.90 5.93 -7.63
C CYS A 62 -2.57 5.94 -9.13
N SER A 63 -3.60 5.90 -10.00
CA SER A 63 -3.41 5.79 -11.45
C SER A 63 -2.81 7.04 -12.08
N VAL A 64 -2.97 8.23 -11.46
CA VAL A 64 -2.37 9.46 -11.97
C VAL A 64 -0.91 9.53 -11.56
N GLN A 65 -0.04 9.13 -12.49
CA GLN A 65 1.39 8.95 -12.27
C GLN A 65 2.22 9.63 -13.36
N ARG A 66 3.46 9.98 -13.02
CA ARG A 66 4.47 10.39 -13.96
C ARG A 66 5.71 9.52 -13.82
N ARG A 67 5.98 8.66 -14.80
CA ARG A 67 7.15 7.75 -14.77
C ARG A 67 7.24 6.94 -13.48
N ASN A 68 6.13 6.26 -13.12
CA ASN A 68 5.97 5.47 -11.89
C ASN A 68 5.96 6.29 -10.58
N GLN A 69 5.94 7.60 -10.64
CA GLN A 69 5.80 8.48 -9.48
C GLN A 69 4.33 8.84 -9.28
N LYS A 70 3.75 8.42 -8.18
CA LYS A 70 2.37 8.74 -7.80
C LYS A 70 2.24 10.24 -7.58
N ILE A 71 1.34 10.91 -8.32
CA ILE A 71 1.13 12.37 -8.27
C ILE A 71 -0.16 12.69 -7.51
N ILE A 72 -1.23 11.94 -7.79
CA ILE A 72 -2.53 12.09 -7.14
C ILE A 72 -2.96 10.73 -6.64
N GLU A 73 -3.39 10.70 -5.39
CA GLU A 73 -4.01 9.53 -4.76
C GLU A 73 -5.43 9.90 -4.34
N GLU A 74 -6.39 9.06 -4.67
CA GLU A 74 -7.80 9.23 -4.34
C GLU A 74 -8.29 8.09 -3.46
N ALA A 75 -8.83 8.43 -2.28
CA ALA A 75 -9.34 7.46 -1.31
C ALA A 75 -10.76 7.84 -0.87
N PRO A 76 -11.71 6.89 -0.88
CA PRO A 76 -11.60 5.54 -1.45
C PRO A 76 -11.50 5.56 -2.97
N ALA A 77 -10.96 4.48 -3.57
CA ALA A 77 -10.85 4.37 -5.03
C ALA A 77 -12.24 4.43 -5.68
N PRO A 78 -12.47 5.34 -6.66
CA PRO A 78 -13.78 5.53 -7.24
C PRO A 78 -14.24 4.33 -8.07
N GLY A 79 -15.55 4.10 -8.12
CA GLY A 79 -16.18 3.11 -9.01
C GLY A 79 -15.93 1.64 -8.65
N LEU A 80 -15.39 1.32 -7.48
CA LEU A 80 -15.30 -0.05 -6.99
C LEU A 80 -16.58 -0.43 -6.24
N SER A 81 -17.13 -1.61 -6.53
CA SER A 81 -18.25 -2.15 -5.75
C SER A 81 -17.81 -2.53 -4.33
N SER A 82 -18.78 -2.66 -3.42
CA SER A 82 -18.50 -3.11 -2.04
C SER A 82 -17.87 -4.49 -1.99
N GLU A 83 -18.32 -5.39 -2.86
CA GLU A 83 -17.82 -6.77 -2.97
C GLU A 83 -16.37 -6.79 -3.46
N LEU A 84 -16.07 -6.02 -4.51
CA LEU A 84 -14.72 -5.91 -5.06
C LEU A 84 -13.75 -5.29 -4.05
N ARG A 85 -14.19 -4.27 -3.32
CA ARG A 85 -13.43 -3.62 -2.24
C ARG A 85 -13.13 -4.61 -1.11
N ALA A 86 -14.12 -5.41 -0.72
CA ALA A 86 -13.94 -6.44 0.30
C ALA A 86 -12.95 -7.52 -0.14
N ASP A 87 -13.02 -7.97 -1.41
CA ASP A 87 -12.09 -8.96 -1.96
C ASP A 87 -10.66 -8.42 -2.06
N LEU A 88 -10.47 -7.17 -2.53
CA LEU A 88 -9.17 -6.49 -2.53
C LEU A 88 -8.55 -6.46 -1.13
N GLY A 89 -9.33 -6.04 -0.13
CA GLY A 89 -8.89 -6.01 1.27
C GLY A 89 -8.49 -7.40 1.79
N ALA A 90 -9.30 -8.42 1.50
CA ALA A 90 -9.01 -9.80 1.90
C ALA A 90 -7.73 -10.34 1.25
N LYS A 91 -7.52 -10.07 -0.06
CA LYS A 91 -6.30 -10.47 -0.77
C LYS A 91 -5.07 -9.75 -0.25
N ALA A 92 -5.18 -8.45 0.07
CA ALA A 92 -4.10 -7.69 0.67
C ALA A 92 -3.69 -8.24 2.05
N VAL A 93 -4.67 -8.57 2.90
CA VAL A 93 -4.42 -9.21 4.20
C VAL A 93 -3.76 -10.58 4.01
N ALA A 94 -4.24 -11.39 3.06
CA ALA A 94 -3.66 -12.70 2.77
C ALA A 94 -2.20 -12.58 2.29
N ALA A 95 -1.90 -11.62 1.42
CA ALA A 95 -0.53 -11.36 0.95
C ALA A 95 0.41 -10.98 2.10
N ALA A 96 -0.03 -10.06 2.98
CA ALA A 96 0.76 -9.65 4.15
C ALA A 96 1.02 -10.81 5.12
N LYS A 97 0.00 -11.64 5.38
CA LYS A 97 0.14 -12.83 6.24
C LYS A 97 1.09 -13.88 5.64
N ALA A 98 1.07 -14.07 4.32
CA ALA A 98 1.92 -15.04 3.66
C ALA A 98 3.42 -14.79 3.85
N VAL A 99 3.81 -13.54 4.09
CA VAL A 99 5.20 -13.13 4.34
C VAL A 99 5.47 -12.78 5.80
N ASN A 100 4.54 -13.09 6.72
CA ASN A 100 4.63 -12.74 8.14
C ASN A 100 4.95 -11.25 8.36
N TYR A 101 4.27 -10.39 7.61
CA TYR A 101 4.51 -8.96 7.64
C TYR A 101 4.16 -8.36 8.99
N VAL A 102 4.98 -7.41 9.46
CA VAL A 102 4.73 -6.62 10.69
C VAL A 102 4.96 -5.15 10.40
N GLY A 103 4.01 -4.31 10.77
CA GLY A 103 4.03 -2.86 10.56
C GLY A 103 2.98 -2.38 9.57
N ALA A 104 3.16 -1.13 9.11
CA ALA A 104 2.33 -0.51 8.08
C ALA A 104 2.94 -0.77 6.70
N GLY A 105 2.17 -1.33 5.79
CA GLY A 105 2.59 -1.61 4.42
C GLY A 105 1.47 -1.36 3.43
N THR A 106 1.80 -1.40 2.16
CA THR A 106 0.84 -1.23 1.07
C THR A 106 0.96 -2.40 0.13
N VAL A 107 -0.17 -3.02 -0.21
CA VAL A 107 -0.26 -4.05 -1.24
C VAL A 107 -0.84 -3.43 -2.49
N GLU A 108 -0.12 -3.53 -3.60
CA GLU A 108 -0.43 -2.87 -4.86
C GLU A 108 -1.03 -3.86 -5.86
N PHE A 109 -2.07 -3.41 -6.54
CA PHE A 109 -2.80 -4.18 -7.54
C PHE A 109 -2.94 -3.39 -8.84
N ILE A 110 -2.86 -4.08 -9.95
CA ILE A 110 -3.34 -3.58 -11.23
C ILE A 110 -4.79 -4.03 -11.42
N PHE A 111 -5.69 -3.06 -11.61
CA PHE A 111 -7.11 -3.29 -11.84
C PHE A 111 -7.43 -3.09 -13.31
N ASP A 112 -8.08 -4.06 -13.92
CA ASP A 112 -8.52 -4.05 -15.30
C ASP A 112 -9.95 -3.54 -15.36
N ILE A 113 -10.14 -2.35 -15.90
CA ILE A 113 -11.46 -1.69 -16.01
C ILE A 113 -12.44 -2.48 -16.91
N ASP A 114 -11.91 -3.20 -17.89
CA ASP A 114 -12.75 -3.87 -18.89
C ASP A 114 -13.34 -5.19 -18.39
N THR A 115 -12.69 -5.80 -17.42
CA THR A 115 -13.08 -7.12 -16.89
C THR A 115 -13.43 -7.12 -15.41
N ASP A 116 -13.31 -5.98 -14.72
CA ASP A 116 -13.46 -5.83 -13.27
C ASP A 116 -12.58 -6.82 -12.46
N LYS A 117 -11.41 -7.17 -13.02
CA LYS A 117 -10.44 -8.06 -12.38
C LYS A 117 -9.24 -7.29 -11.89
N PHE A 118 -8.67 -7.76 -10.81
CA PHE A 118 -7.42 -7.21 -10.31
C PHE A 118 -6.35 -8.30 -10.17
N PHE A 119 -5.10 -7.87 -10.27
CA PHE A 119 -3.92 -8.74 -10.19
C PHE A 119 -2.92 -8.12 -9.23
N PHE A 120 -2.29 -8.94 -8.44
CA PHE A 120 -1.21 -8.51 -7.54
C PHE A 120 -0.03 -7.99 -8.36
N MET A 121 0.52 -6.86 -7.94
CA MET A 121 1.74 -6.29 -8.51
C MET A 121 2.92 -6.47 -7.55
N GLU A 122 2.84 -5.80 -6.42
CA GLU A 122 3.92 -5.81 -5.44
C GLU A 122 3.39 -5.49 -4.05
N MET A 123 4.24 -5.69 -3.05
CA MET A 123 4.01 -5.22 -1.70
C MET A 123 5.13 -4.25 -1.32
N TYR A 124 4.75 -2.99 -1.09
CA TYR A 124 5.70 -1.98 -0.64
C TYR A 124 5.85 -2.02 0.87
N VAL A 125 7.07 -2.29 1.31
CA VAL A 125 7.44 -2.41 2.73
C VAL A 125 8.09 -1.11 3.18
N LYS A 126 7.39 -0.29 3.98
CA LYS A 126 8.04 0.83 4.67
C LYS A 126 8.84 0.30 5.86
N ARG A 127 10.16 0.17 5.69
CA ARG A 127 11.08 -0.37 6.70
C ARG A 127 11.16 0.42 8.03
N HIS A 128 10.43 1.53 8.23
CA HIS A 128 10.74 2.49 9.29
C HIS A 128 9.61 2.85 10.26
N TYR A 129 8.52 2.07 10.35
CA TYR A 129 7.54 2.30 11.41
C TYR A 129 7.26 1.00 12.18
N VAL A 130 8.17 0.65 13.08
CA VAL A 130 7.79 -0.19 14.22
C VAL A 130 7.00 0.71 15.16
N CYS A 131 5.69 0.78 14.98
CA CYS A 131 4.82 1.34 15.98
C CYS A 131 4.77 0.36 17.15
N LYS A 132 5.57 0.58 18.20
CA LYS A 132 5.34 -0.03 19.49
C LYS A 132 4.04 0.57 20.01
N MET A 133 2.93 -0.12 19.80
CA MET A 133 1.75 0.12 20.59
C MET A 133 2.02 -0.48 21.97
N ASP A 134 2.64 0.29 22.87
CA ASP A 134 2.58 -0.04 24.29
C ASP A 134 1.11 -0.04 24.67
N ARG A 135 0.64 -1.17 25.19
CA ARG A 135 -0.60 -1.21 25.94
C ARG A 135 -0.37 -0.30 27.15
N THR A 136 -0.81 0.93 27.06
CA THR A 136 -0.98 1.74 28.26
C THR A 136 -2.10 1.06 29.06
N ASP A 137 -1.72 0.45 30.16
CA ASP A 137 -2.64 -0.05 31.16
C ASP A 137 -3.69 1.02 31.43
N SER A 138 -4.97 0.63 31.37
CA SER A 138 -6.12 1.48 31.63
C SER A 138 -6.27 1.89 33.11
N SER A 139 -5.18 1.89 33.88
CA SER A 139 -5.17 2.18 35.33
C SER A 139 -4.65 3.58 35.71
N SER A 140 -4.15 4.41 34.77
CA SER A 140 -3.57 5.72 35.12
C SER A 140 -4.42 6.96 34.77
N SER A 141 -5.72 6.76 34.45
CA SER A 141 -6.60 7.90 34.10
C SER A 141 -7.28 8.59 35.31
N LYS A 142 -6.78 8.41 36.54
CA LYS A 142 -7.34 9.02 37.73
C LYS A 142 -6.47 10.10 38.45
N GLU A 143 -5.29 10.43 38.01
CA GLU A 143 -4.40 11.33 38.77
C GLU A 143 -4.10 12.69 38.12
N HIS A 144 -4.69 13.09 37.02
CA HIS A 144 -4.43 14.43 36.43
C HIS A 144 -5.58 15.43 36.51
N ALA A 145 -6.56 15.22 37.40
CA ALA A 145 -7.65 16.15 37.59
C ALA A 145 -7.51 17.02 38.86
N ALA A 146 -6.38 17.01 39.58
CA ALA A 146 -6.25 17.68 40.87
C ALA A 146 -5.13 18.74 40.98
N ALA A 147 -4.54 19.21 39.90
CA ALA A 147 -3.50 20.25 39.97
C ALA A 147 -3.81 21.44 39.04
N GLY A 148 -4.92 22.10 39.30
CA GLY A 148 -5.33 23.25 38.49
C GLY A 148 -6.29 24.20 39.20
N ARG A 149 -5.97 24.60 40.43
CA ARG A 149 -6.59 25.80 41.07
C ARG A 149 -5.76 26.18 42.26
N THR A 150 -4.99 27.26 42.18
CA THR A 150 -4.82 28.36 43.12
C THR A 150 -3.65 29.22 42.66
N SER A 151 -3.90 30.40 42.21
CA SER A 151 -3.49 31.61 42.92
C SER A 151 -4.01 32.83 42.16
N SER A 152 -5.02 33.39 42.79
CA SER A 152 -5.52 34.74 42.56
C SER A 152 -4.63 35.72 43.30
N HIS A 153 -4.51 36.88 42.72
CA HIS A 153 -4.44 38.20 43.39
C HIS A 153 -3.35 38.48 44.43
N GLY A 154 -2.66 39.52 44.17
CA GLY A 154 -1.92 40.35 45.11
C GLY A 154 -1.51 41.62 44.42
N ASP A 155 -2.48 42.60 44.41
CA ASP A 155 -2.17 44.03 44.29
C ASP A 155 -1.25 44.41 45.45
N ASP A 156 -0.25 45.23 45.23
CA ASP A 156 -0.09 46.39 46.12
C ASP A 156 0.77 47.51 45.50
N HIS A 157 0.35 48.69 45.84
CA HIS A 157 0.91 50.00 45.56
C HIS A 157 2.21 50.29 46.34
N GLY A 158 2.96 51.26 45.85
CA GLY A 158 3.67 52.14 46.76
C GLY A 158 5.00 52.69 46.34
N SER A 159 4.97 53.95 45.97
CA SER A 159 6.04 54.96 46.04
C SER A 159 7.04 55.03 44.92
#